data_275e6e668d3579f8fdb602b549a36cc5
#
_entry.id   275e6e668d3579f8fdb602b549a36cc5
#
_cell.length_a   1.000
_cell.length_b   1.000
_cell.length_c   1.000
_cell.angle_alpha   90.00
_cell.angle_beta   90.00
_cell.angle_gamma   90.00
#
_symmetry.space_group_name_H-M   'P 1'
#
loop_
_entity.id
_entity.type
_entity.pdbx_description
1 polymer ?
#
loop_
_entity_poly.entity_id
_entity_poly.type
_entity_poly.pdbx_seq_one_letter_code
_entity_poly.pdbx_strand_id
1 'polypeptide(L)'
;MAMKPSIVTGLTMTGLVLAGGLALAAGQYGPGASDSEIKIGNTMPYSGPASSYGAIGKAETAYFNMINDQGGVNGRKINFISRDDSYSPPKTVEQIRKLVEEDQVLLTFNVLGTPPNTAVQGYLNDNKVPQLFVATGADKWNDPKAHPWTMGWQPSYRIEARIYARYILQNLPKAKIAVLYQNDDFGKDYLIGLREGLGDKADKMIVATQSYETTDPTVDSQVVSLQASGADVLLTAAIPKFAAQVIRKVYDTGWKPTHLLSNVSTSVKAALQPAGLDKSIGIISAGYGKEITDPKWQSTPEYKEWLAWMQKYNPQGNIADANNAYGYGVSQTLIAVLKACGNNLTRENVMKQAASIHDLKLPMLLPGITVSTSATDFAPIKQMQLEKFDGTTWEMFGPVISGAAS
;
A
#
# COMPACT_ATOMS: atom_id res chain seq x y z
N MET A 1 88.52 1.37 55.27
CA MET A 1 87.36 0.46 55.15
C MET A 1 86.18 1.34 54.65
N ALA A 2 85.98 1.43 53.33
CA ALA A 2 85.01 2.31 52.73
C ALA A 2 83.93 1.50 52.01
N MET A 3 82.69 1.64 52.44
CA MET A 3 81.52 1.02 51.81
C MET A 3 81.06 1.92 50.64
N LYS A 4 80.97 1.32 49.48
CA LYS A 4 80.30 1.98 48.27
C LYS A 4 78.80 1.77 48.38
N PRO A 5 77.96 2.79 47.99
CA PRO A 5 76.54 2.56 47.86
C PRO A 5 76.20 2.09 46.44
N SER A 6 75.32 1.10 46.36
CA SER A 6 74.72 0.60 45.10
C SER A 6 73.60 1.47 44.65
N ILE A 7 73.66 1.90 43.41
CA ILE A 7 72.58 2.62 42.74
C ILE A 7 71.59 1.63 42.10
N VAL A 8 70.35 1.63 42.59
CA VAL A 8 69.24 0.87 41.98
C VAL A 8 68.54 1.77 40.95
N THR A 9 68.67 1.42 39.67
CA THR A 9 68.01 2.12 38.55
C THR A 9 66.62 1.53 38.39
N GLY A 10 65.61 2.32 38.77
CA GLY A 10 64.21 1.97 38.54
C GLY A 10 63.79 2.23 37.09
N LEU A 11 63.42 1.19 36.39
CA LEU A 11 62.86 1.25 35.03
C LEU A 11 61.34 1.56 35.12
N THR A 12 60.95 2.79 34.86
CA THR A 12 59.52 3.19 34.73
C THR A 12 59.00 2.80 33.35
N MET A 13 58.23 1.75 33.29
CA MET A 13 57.48 1.32 32.10
C MET A 13 56.23 2.22 31.93
N THR A 14 56.28 3.20 31.02
CA THR A 14 55.14 4.02 30.64
C THR A 14 54.25 3.20 29.71
N GLY A 15 53.16 2.67 30.22
CA GLY A 15 52.14 1.98 29.40
C GLY A 15 51.39 2.96 28.52
N LEU A 16 51.61 2.86 27.22
CA LEU A 16 50.85 3.59 26.20
C LEU A 16 49.48 2.90 26.02
N VAL A 17 48.42 3.42 26.64
CA VAL A 17 47.04 2.97 26.40
C VAL A 17 46.64 3.49 25.03
N LEU A 18 46.73 2.65 24.01
CA LEU A 18 46.07 2.88 22.72
C LEU A 18 44.55 2.80 22.92
N ALA A 19 43.90 3.93 23.14
CA ALA A 19 42.46 4.08 22.97
C ALA A 19 42.16 3.91 21.48
N GLY A 20 41.90 2.70 21.04
CA GLY A 20 41.35 2.38 19.74
C GLY A 20 39.94 2.95 19.66
N GLY A 21 39.80 4.22 19.27
CA GLY A 21 38.53 4.77 18.87
C GLY A 21 38.06 4.00 17.64
N LEU A 22 36.96 3.23 17.80
CA LEU A 22 36.19 2.76 16.67
C LEU A 22 35.74 4.00 15.88
N ALA A 23 36.46 4.34 14.81
CA ALA A 23 35.98 5.32 13.84
C ALA A 23 34.72 4.71 13.24
N LEU A 24 33.55 5.14 13.70
CA LEU A 24 32.30 4.87 13.03
C LEU A 24 32.48 5.39 11.59
N ALA A 25 32.40 4.52 10.61
CA ALA A 25 32.46 4.92 9.21
C ALA A 25 31.43 6.04 8.99
N ALA A 26 31.91 7.17 8.45
CA ALA A 26 31.07 8.32 8.16
C ALA A 26 29.89 7.86 7.29
N GLY A 27 28.66 8.29 7.63
CA GLY A 27 27.48 7.94 6.86
C GLY A 27 27.55 8.49 5.44
N GLN A 28 26.95 7.76 4.50
CA GLN A 28 26.73 8.22 3.13
C GLN A 28 25.29 8.67 3.00
N TYR A 29 25.07 9.94 2.67
CA TYR A 29 23.74 10.53 2.66
C TYR A 29 23.40 11.15 1.31
N GLY A 30 22.20 10.85 0.81
CA GLY A 30 21.54 11.60 -0.23
C GLY A 30 20.78 12.81 0.33
N PRO A 31 20.13 13.61 -0.53
CA PRO A 31 19.23 14.66 -0.09
C PRO A 31 18.21 14.10 0.93
N GLY A 32 17.91 14.88 1.98
CA GLY A 32 16.93 14.51 3.01
C GLY A 32 17.39 13.49 4.04
N ALA A 33 18.66 13.07 4.02
CA ALA A 33 19.22 12.20 5.04
C ALA A 33 20.44 12.83 5.73
N SER A 34 20.59 12.51 7.01
CA SER A 34 21.72 12.97 7.84
C SER A 34 22.02 11.96 8.95
N ASP A 35 22.96 12.28 9.85
CA ASP A 35 23.23 11.48 11.05
C ASP A 35 22.06 11.44 12.04
N SER A 36 21.12 12.39 11.96
CA SER A 36 20.02 12.54 12.94
C SER A 36 18.62 12.48 12.34
N GLU A 37 18.45 12.64 11.03
CA GLU A 37 17.15 12.79 10.39
C GLU A 37 17.05 12.06 9.06
N ILE A 38 15.84 11.56 8.74
CA ILE A 38 15.44 11.04 7.43
C ILE A 38 14.14 11.73 7.05
N LYS A 39 14.17 12.57 5.99
CA LYS A 39 12.98 13.25 5.44
C LYS A 39 12.29 12.37 4.41
N ILE A 40 11.00 12.14 4.60
CA ILE A 40 10.15 11.32 3.73
C ILE A 40 8.97 12.16 3.28
N GLY A 41 8.74 12.26 1.98
CA GLY A 41 7.63 12.99 1.39
C GLY A 41 6.44 12.09 1.05
N ASN A 42 5.22 12.62 1.20
CA ASN A 42 3.98 11.95 0.83
C ASN A 42 2.96 12.96 0.30
N THR A 43 2.12 12.55 -0.64
CA THR A 43 0.84 13.21 -0.89
C THR A 43 -0.30 12.23 -0.68
N MET A 44 -1.37 12.72 -0.03
CA MET A 44 -2.53 11.94 0.37
C MET A 44 -3.79 12.78 0.17
N PRO A 45 -4.90 12.20 -0.32
CA PRO A 45 -6.14 12.96 -0.45
C PRO A 45 -6.83 13.12 0.91
N TYR A 46 -6.42 14.11 1.69
CA TYR A 46 -7.12 14.47 2.93
C TYR A 46 -8.44 15.18 2.67
N SER A 47 -8.63 15.68 1.45
CA SER A 47 -9.86 16.29 0.95
C SER A 47 -10.24 15.71 -0.42
N GLY A 48 -11.41 16.13 -0.98
CA GLY A 48 -11.85 15.69 -2.31
C GLY A 48 -12.53 14.32 -2.35
N PRO A 49 -12.73 13.76 -3.56
CA PRO A 49 -13.57 12.57 -3.79
C PRO A 49 -13.00 11.28 -3.16
N ALA A 50 -11.71 11.22 -2.91
CA ALA A 50 -11.01 10.09 -2.34
C ALA A 50 -10.61 10.31 -0.87
N SER A 51 -11.20 11.29 -0.18
CA SER A 51 -10.78 11.73 1.17
C SER A 51 -10.89 10.66 2.25
N SER A 52 -11.68 9.62 2.04
CA SER A 52 -11.73 8.47 2.96
C SER A 52 -10.37 7.76 3.09
N TYR A 53 -9.52 7.81 2.08
CA TYR A 53 -8.16 7.27 2.14
C TYR A 53 -7.19 8.11 2.96
N GLY A 54 -7.55 9.33 3.36
CA GLY A 54 -6.73 10.16 4.25
C GLY A 54 -6.39 9.48 5.59
N ALA A 55 -7.15 8.45 5.97
CA ALA A 55 -6.84 7.60 7.13
C ALA A 55 -5.49 6.89 6.99
N ILE A 56 -5.04 6.56 5.76
CA ILE A 56 -3.75 5.94 5.48
C ILE A 56 -2.60 6.86 5.93
N GLY A 57 -2.57 8.10 5.44
CA GLY A 57 -1.51 9.05 5.79
C GLY A 57 -1.48 9.42 7.28
N LYS A 58 -2.65 9.41 7.96
CA LYS A 58 -2.73 9.56 9.42
C LYS A 58 -2.11 8.36 10.14
N ALA A 59 -2.38 7.15 9.66
CA ALA A 59 -1.81 5.92 10.21
C ALA A 59 -0.29 5.88 10.01
N GLU A 60 0.21 6.28 8.84
CA GLU A 60 1.64 6.39 8.53
C GLU A 60 2.32 7.39 9.47
N THR A 61 1.74 8.58 9.64
CA THR A 61 2.23 9.61 10.57
C THR A 61 2.31 9.04 11.99
N ALA A 62 1.26 8.36 12.44
CA ALA A 62 1.20 7.74 13.77
C ALA A 62 2.26 6.64 13.93
N TYR A 63 2.49 5.86 12.88
CA TYR A 63 3.50 4.80 12.89
C TYR A 63 4.93 5.38 12.99
N PHE A 64 5.24 6.40 12.21
CA PHE A 64 6.56 7.05 12.26
C PHE A 64 6.78 7.81 13.58
N ASN A 65 5.74 8.36 14.20
CA ASN A 65 5.84 8.92 15.55
C ASN A 65 6.22 7.84 16.58
N MET A 66 5.61 6.65 16.49
CA MET A 66 6.00 5.51 17.34
C MET A 66 7.47 5.13 17.13
N ILE A 67 7.92 5.02 15.89
CA ILE A 67 9.32 4.73 15.57
C ILE A 67 10.25 5.81 16.15
N ASN A 68 9.85 7.07 16.05
CA ASN A 68 10.61 8.18 16.60
C ASN A 68 10.72 8.12 18.13
N ASP A 69 9.63 7.77 18.84
CA ASP A 69 9.64 7.57 20.30
C ASP A 69 10.58 6.43 20.71
N GLN A 70 10.71 5.41 19.87
CA GLN A 70 11.59 4.27 20.07
C GLN A 70 13.06 4.54 19.69
N GLY A 71 13.42 5.78 19.34
CA GLY A 71 14.81 6.15 19.00
C GLY A 71 15.06 6.32 17.50
N GLY A 72 14.03 6.16 16.66
CA GLY A 72 14.14 6.32 15.20
C GLY A 72 14.72 5.09 14.50
N VAL A 73 15.17 5.29 13.27
CA VAL A 73 15.80 4.25 12.44
C VAL A 73 17.32 4.36 12.52
N ASN A 74 17.99 3.39 13.11
CA ASN A 74 19.44 3.42 13.32
C ASN A 74 19.90 4.75 13.98
N GLY A 75 19.13 5.25 14.96
CA GLY A 75 19.39 6.51 15.68
C GLY A 75 18.89 7.79 14.98
N ARG A 76 18.26 7.70 13.81
CA ARG A 76 17.76 8.85 13.03
C ARG A 76 16.26 8.98 13.15
N LYS A 77 15.78 10.19 13.42
CA LYS A 77 14.35 10.50 13.47
C LYS A 77 13.78 10.59 12.05
N ILE A 78 12.56 10.10 11.87
CA ILE A 78 11.81 10.26 10.63
C ILE A 78 11.09 11.60 10.67
N ASN A 79 11.32 12.42 9.67
CA ASN A 79 10.53 13.62 9.38
C ASN A 79 9.61 13.30 8.20
N PHE A 80 8.36 12.94 8.52
CA PHE A 80 7.35 12.58 7.53
C PHE A 80 6.52 13.80 7.16
N ILE A 81 6.64 14.25 5.90
CA ILE A 81 5.97 15.43 5.35
C ILE A 81 4.87 14.96 4.42
N SER A 82 3.63 14.92 4.92
CA SER A 82 2.45 14.52 4.16
C SER A 82 1.59 15.73 3.80
N ARG A 83 1.24 15.89 2.52
CA ARG A 83 0.54 17.04 1.97
C ARG A 83 -0.77 16.63 1.30
N ASP A 84 -1.82 17.47 1.41
CA ASP A 84 -3.10 17.23 0.74
C ASP A 84 -3.00 17.54 -0.75
N ASP A 85 -3.32 16.56 -1.59
CA ASP A 85 -3.44 16.74 -3.05
C ASP A 85 -4.89 16.66 -3.55
N SER A 86 -5.86 16.42 -2.66
CA SER A 86 -7.29 16.30 -2.99
C SER A 86 -7.59 15.27 -4.09
N TYR A 87 -6.71 14.28 -4.30
CA TYR A 87 -6.76 13.34 -5.42
C TYR A 87 -6.69 14.03 -6.80
N SER A 88 -6.03 15.17 -6.89
CA SER A 88 -5.89 15.99 -8.10
C SER A 88 -4.48 15.91 -8.67
N PRO A 89 -4.28 15.28 -9.85
CA PRO A 89 -2.95 15.16 -10.45
C PRO A 89 -2.18 16.47 -10.56
N PRO A 90 -2.79 17.62 -10.96
CA PRO A 90 -2.08 18.90 -10.95
C PRO A 90 -1.59 19.32 -9.55
N LYS A 91 -2.40 19.12 -8.50
CA LYS A 91 -1.98 19.40 -7.12
C LYS A 91 -0.89 18.42 -6.66
N THR A 92 -0.99 17.15 -7.04
CA THR A 92 0.05 16.17 -6.76
C THR A 92 1.39 16.62 -7.34
N VAL A 93 1.41 17.07 -8.60
CA VAL A 93 2.63 17.60 -9.24
C VAL A 93 3.19 18.79 -8.45
N GLU A 94 2.34 19.73 -8.05
CA GLU A 94 2.74 20.89 -7.25
C GLU A 94 3.37 20.46 -5.91
N GLN A 95 2.69 19.60 -5.17
CA GLN A 95 3.15 19.19 -3.84
C GLN A 95 4.40 18.30 -3.91
N ILE A 96 4.51 17.41 -4.89
CA ILE A 96 5.69 16.57 -5.09
C ILE A 96 6.91 17.43 -5.45
N ARG A 97 6.74 18.45 -6.29
CA ARG A 97 7.86 19.39 -6.59
C ARG A 97 8.33 20.10 -5.32
N LYS A 98 7.42 20.59 -4.48
CA LYS A 98 7.79 21.20 -3.19
C LYS A 98 8.54 20.23 -2.29
N LEU A 99 8.07 18.99 -2.19
CA LEU A 99 8.74 17.95 -1.39
C LEU A 99 10.16 17.65 -1.89
N VAL A 100 10.38 17.64 -3.20
CA VAL A 100 11.67 17.31 -3.80
C VAL A 100 12.60 18.53 -3.85
N GLU A 101 12.11 19.69 -4.29
CA GLU A 101 12.92 20.86 -4.60
C GLU A 101 13.15 21.74 -3.35
N GLU A 102 12.14 21.92 -2.49
CA GLU A 102 12.20 22.79 -1.31
C GLU A 102 12.53 21.98 -0.03
N ASP A 103 11.75 20.91 0.26
CA ASP A 103 11.97 20.10 1.47
C ASP A 103 13.16 19.14 1.32
N GLN A 104 13.57 18.85 0.08
CA GLN A 104 14.67 17.96 -0.27
C GLN A 104 14.54 16.58 0.36
N VAL A 105 13.37 15.93 0.21
CA VAL A 105 13.11 14.59 0.77
C VAL A 105 14.04 13.54 0.17
N LEU A 106 14.38 12.52 0.97
CA LEU A 106 15.16 11.36 0.51
C LEU A 106 14.39 10.56 -0.52
N LEU A 107 13.10 10.36 -0.26
CA LEU A 107 12.20 9.58 -1.09
C LEU A 107 10.75 10.09 -0.95
N THR A 108 9.89 9.73 -1.90
CA THR A 108 8.44 9.80 -1.74
C THR A 108 7.91 8.43 -1.34
N PHE A 109 6.97 8.39 -0.41
CA PHE A 109 6.44 7.17 0.18
C PHE A 109 4.92 7.13 0.10
N ASN A 110 4.39 6.03 -0.39
CA ASN A 110 2.96 5.69 -0.39
C ASN A 110 2.04 6.81 -0.91
N VAL A 111 2.50 7.56 -1.91
CA VAL A 111 1.65 8.54 -2.63
C VAL A 111 0.41 7.81 -3.15
N LEU A 112 -0.79 8.38 -2.89
CA LEU A 112 -2.03 7.67 -3.15
C LEU A 112 -2.62 7.97 -4.52
N GLY A 113 -3.04 6.90 -5.19
CA GLY A 113 -3.89 6.94 -6.38
C GLY A 113 -3.15 6.82 -7.70
N THR A 114 -3.80 6.18 -8.66
CA THR A 114 -3.20 5.90 -9.98
C THR A 114 -2.98 7.18 -10.79
N PRO A 115 -3.96 8.08 -10.98
CA PRO A 115 -3.73 9.33 -11.70
C PRO A 115 -2.68 10.25 -11.02
N PRO A 116 -2.71 10.47 -9.69
CA PRO A 116 -1.67 11.22 -8.98
C PRO A 116 -0.27 10.68 -9.22
N ASN A 117 -0.04 9.38 -9.01
CA ASN A 117 1.27 8.77 -9.21
C ASN A 117 1.73 8.81 -10.67
N THR A 118 0.81 8.61 -11.63
CA THR A 118 1.10 8.72 -13.06
C THR A 118 1.65 10.10 -13.43
N ALA A 119 1.05 11.16 -12.87
CA ALA A 119 1.43 12.54 -13.19
C ALA A 119 2.85 12.90 -12.72
N VAL A 120 3.39 12.20 -11.73
CA VAL A 120 4.71 12.51 -11.14
C VAL A 120 5.78 11.46 -11.42
N GLN A 121 5.41 10.29 -11.95
CA GLN A 121 6.31 9.15 -12.16
C GLN A 121 7.52 9.52 -13.03
N GLY A 122 7.31 10.16 -14.18
CA GLY A 122 8.40 10.61 -15.06
C GLY A 122 9.34 11.56 -14.35
N TYR A 123 8.80 12.61 -13.71
CA TYR A 123 9.58 13.58 -12.97
C TYR A 123 10.44 12.94 -11.87
N LEU A 124 9.87 12.04 -11.07
CA LEU A 124 10.60 11.37 -9.99
C LEU A 124 11.69 10.43 -10.52
N ASN A 125 11.40 9.68 -11.60
CA ASN A 125 12.37 8.80 -12.24
C ASN A 125 13.55 9.60 -12.87
N ASP A 126 13.27 10.68 -13.59
CA ASP A 126 14.28 11.54 -14.22
C ASP A 126 15.21 12.19 -13.17
N ASN A 127 14.67 12.55 -12.01
CA ASN A 127 15.40 13.13 -10.88
C ASN A 127 15.99 12.09 -9.91
N LYS A 128 15.84 10.79 -10.21
CA LYS A 128 16.31 9.68 -9.37
C LYS A 128 15.83 9.79 -7.93
N VAL A 129 14.56 10.15 -7.74
CA VAL A 129 13.89 10.19 -6.45
C VAL A 129 13.09 8.90 -6.28
N PRO A 130 13.38 8.07 -5.28
CA PRO A 130 12.60 6.86 -5.04
C PRO A 130 11.13 7.20 -4.81
N GLN A 131 10.24 6.60 -5.61
CA GLN A 131 8.78 6.62 -5.48
C GLN A 131 8.36 5.26 -4.93
N LEU A 132 8.47 5.09 -3.60
CA LEU A 132 8.37 3.77 -2.98
C LEU A 132 6.96 3.46 -2.49
N PHE A 133 6.58 2.22 -2.76
CA PHE A 133 5.39 1.58 -2.21
C PHE A 133 4.13 2.40 -2.46
N VAL A 134 3.97 2.86 -3.73
CA VAL A 134 2.82 3.70 -4.10
C VAL A 134 1.49 3.06 -3.73
N ALA A 135 0.56 3.83 -3.18
CA ALA A 135 -0.76 3.36 -2.75
C ALA A 135 -1.72 3.20 -3.94
N THR A 136 -1.38 2.30 -4.82
CA THR A 136 -2.16 1.92 -6.00
C THR A 136 -1.62 0.60 -6.58
N GLY A 137 -2.53 -0.23 -7.08
CA GLY A 137 -2.20 -1.53 -7.67
C GLY A 137 -2.12 -1.51 -9.21
N ALA A 138 -1.99 -0.34 -9.86
CA ALA A 138 -1.82 -0.36 -11.32
C ALA A 138 -0.53 -1.13 -11.69
N ASP A 139 -0.62 -1.96 -12.71
CA ASP A 139 0.42 -2.95 -13.02
C ASP A 139 1.76 -2.31 -13.42
N LYS A 140 1.72 -1.12 -13.98
CA LYS A 140 2.90 -0.36 -14.41
C LYS A 140 3.88 0.02 -13.29
N TRP A 141 3.48 -0.04 -12.02
CA TRP A 141 4.38 0.23 -10.89
C TRP A 141 5.39 -0.88 -10.65
N ASN A 142 5.18 -2.03 -11.28
CA ASN A 142 5.95 -3.25 -11.08
C ASN A 142 6.99 -3.49 -12.19
N ASP A 143 7.26 -2.51 -13.06
CA ASP A 143 8.23 -2.59 -14.15
C ASP A 143 9.55 -1.85 -13.83
N PRO A 144 10.56 -2.56 -13.28
CA PRO A 144 11.86 -1.96 -12.96
C PRO A 144 12.67 -1.54 -14.19
N LYS A 145 12.33 -2.04 -15.40
CA LYS A 145 13.03 -1.65 -16.63
C LYS A 145 12.56 -0.29 -17.12
N ALA A 146 11.25 -0.08 -17.15
CA ALA A 146 10.68 1.18 -17.60
C ALA A 146 10.83 2.28 -16.53
N HIS A 147 10.68 1.92 -15.25
CA HIS A 147 10.63 2.87 -14.14
C HIS A 147 11.45 2.39 -12.93
N PRO A 148 12.79 2.43 -13.00
CA PRO A 148 13.67 1.86 -11.97
C PRO A 148 13.59 2.57 -10.61
N TRP A 149 12.93 3.73 -10.52
CA TRP A 149 12.76 4.51 -9.31
C TRP A 149 11.33 4.46 -8.74
N THR A 150 10.44 3.64 -9.33
CA THR A 150 9.06 3.47 -8.88
C THR A 150 8.79 2.03 -8.48
N MET A 151 8.14 1.82 -7.32
CA MET A 151 7.76 0.49 -6.83
C MET A 151 6.37 0.51 -6.22
N GLY A 152 5.52 -0.46 -6.58
CA GLY A 152 4.23 -0.73 -5.93
C GLY A 152 4.37 -1.35 -4.54
N TRP A 153 3.24 -1.62 -3.87
CA TRP A 153 3.22 -2.37 -2.61
C TRP A 153 2.11 -3.42 -2.60
N GLN A 154 0.88 -2.99 -2.84
CA GLN A 154 -0.29 -3.87 -2.85
C GLN A 154 -0.33 -4.76 -4.11
N PRO A 155 -1.12 -5.83 -4.12
CA PRO A 155 -1.31 -6.66 -5.32
C PRO A 155 -1.75 -5.83 -6.53
N SER A 156 -1.27 -6.23 -7.72
CA SER A 156 -1.68 -5.59 -8.96
C SER A 156 -3.18 -5.80 -9.21
N TYR A 157 -3.85 -4.79 -9.73
CA TYR A 157 -5.26 -4.87 -10.12
C TYR A 157 -5.52 -5.95 -11.17
N ARG A 158 -4.56 -6.22 -12.06
CA ARG A 158 -4.65 -7.35 -13.01
C ARG A 158 -4.61 -8.69 -12.29
N ILE A 159 -3.77 -8.83 -11.25
CA ILE A 159 -3.73 -10.03 -10.41
C ILE A 159 -5.11 -10.28 -9.79
N GLU A 160 -5.68 -9.27 -9.15
CA GLU A 160 -6.99 -9.37 -8.51
C GLU A 160 -8.09 -9.73 -9.52
N ALA A 161 -8.10 -9.06 -10.66
CA ALA A 161 -9.09 -9.32 -11.71
C ALA A 161 -8.97 -10.74 -12.31
N ARG A 162 -7.75 -11.29 -12.44
CA ARG A 162 -7.54 -12.70 -12.83
C ARG A 162 -8.08 -13.67 -11.78
N ILE A 163 -7.96 -13.34 -10.50
CA ILE A 163 -8.56 -14.14 -9.40
C ILE A 163 -10.08 -14.14 -9.53
N TYR A 164 -10.70 -12.99 -9.81
CA TYR A 164 -12.14 -12.90 -10.07
C TYR A 164 -12.56 -13.69 -11.32
N ALA A 165 -11.79 -13.61 -12.40
CA ALA A 165 -12.05 -14.40 -13.61
C ALA A 165 -12.03 -15.91 -13.32
N ARG A 166 -11.04 -16.37 -12.53
CA ARG A 166 -10.96 -17.78 -12.10
C ARG A 166 -12.20 -18.17 -11.30
N TYR A 167 -12.62 -17.35 -10.34
CA TYR A 167 -13.84 -17.59 -9.55
C TYR A 167 -15.07 -17.72 -10.46
N ILE A 168 -15.22 -16.79 -11.42
CA ILE A 168 -16.35 -16.80 -12.37
C ILE A 168 -16.32 -18.08 -13.22
N LEU A 169 -15.18 -18.44 -13.78
CA LEU A 169 -15.07 -19.63 -14.64
C LEU A 169 -15.37 -20.94 -13.89
N GLN A 170 -15.03 -21.00 -12.61
CA GLN A 170 -15.26 -22.19 -11.78
C GLN A 170 -16.70 -22.29 -11.28
N ASN A 171 -17.32 -21.17 -10.91
CA ASN A 171 -18.61 -21.18 -10.23
C ASN A 171 -19.78 -20.70 -11.12
N LEU A 172 -19.49 -19.87 -12.12
CA LEU A 172 -20.47 -19.17 -12.97
C LEU A 172 -20.05 -19.24 -14.47
N PRO A 173 -19.78 -20.43 -15.05
CA PRO A 173 -19.12 -20.57 -16.35
C PRO A 173 -19.94 -20.04 -17.55
N LYS A 174 -21.21 -19.71 -17.35
CA LYS A 174 -22.12 -19.14 -18.36
C LYS A 174 -22.51 -17.69 -18.06
N ALA A 175 -21.88 -17.06 -17.08
CA ALA A 175 -22.23 -15.72 -16.63
C ALA A 175 -22.09 -14.68 -17.73
N LYS A 176 -22.98 -13.71 -17.69
CA LYS A 176 -22.87 -12.42 -18.40
C LYS A 176 -22.33 -11.39 -17.43
N ILE A 177 -21.21 -10.78 -17.76
CA ILE A 177 -20.47 -9.91 -16.87
C ILE A 177 -20.66 -8.45 -17.31
N ALA A 178 -21.04 -7.60 -16.37
CA ALA A 178 -21.00 -6.16 -16.50
C ALA A 178 -19.83 -5.61 -15.68
N VAL A 179 -19.16 -4.57 -16.16
CA VAL A 179 -18.04 -3.92 -15.46
C VAL A 179 -18.29 -2.43 -15.34
N LEU A 180 -18.24 -1.91 -14.11
CA LEU A 180 -18.15 -0.48 -13.83
C LEU A 180 -16.73 -0.17 -13.36
N TYR A 181 -16.07 0.82 -13.97
CA TYR A 181 -14.69 1.12 -13.68
C TYR A 181 -14.36 2.61 -13.73
N GLN A 182 -13.40 3.06 -12.92
CA GLN A 182 -12.83 4.40 -13.01
C GLN A 182 -12.09 4.57 -14.35
N ASN A 183 -12.29 5.67 -15.05
CA ASN A 183 -11.75 5.88 -16.41
C ASN A 183 -10.27 6.30 -16.38
N ASP A 184 -9.43 5.44 -15.81
CA ASP A 184 -7.97 5.59 -15.78
C ASP A 184 -7.31 4.21 -15.75
N ASP A 185 -5.99 4.16 -15.54
CA ASP A 185 -5.25 2.89 -15.51
C ASP A 185 -5.68 1.98 -14.34
N PHE A 186 -6.23 2.53 -13.24
CA PHE A 186 -6.81 1.72 -12.15
C PHE A 186 -7.96 0.85 -12.68
N GLY A 187 -8.98 1.47 -13.25
CA GLY A 187 -10.13 0.73 -13.75
C GLY A 187 -9.82 -0.10 -14.99
N LYS A 188 -8.97 0.41 -15.89
CA LYS A 188 -8.57 -0.30 -17.11
C LYS A 188 -7.78 -1.58 -16.80
N ASP A 189 -6.93 -1.58 -15.78
CA ASP A 189 -6.19 -2.77 -15.36
C ASP A 189 -7.11 -3.89 -14.86
N TYR A 190 -8.23 -3.57 -14.18
CA TYR A 190 -9.25 -4.59 -13.88
C TYR A 190 -9.88 -5.19 -15.13
N LEU A 191 -10.17 -4.35 -16.12
CA LEU A 191 -10.74 -4.82 -17.39
C LEU A 191 -9.75 -5.72 -18.16
N ILE A 192 -8.48 -5.33 -18.20
CA ILE A 192 -7.40 -6.09 -18.81
C ILE A 192 -7.22 -7.43 -18.08
N GLY A 193 -7.05 -7.40 -16.76
CA GLY A 193 -6.83 -8.62 -15.96
C GLY A 193 -8.04 -9.57 -15.99
N LEU A 194 -9.27 -9.04 -16.04
CA LEU A 194 -10.47 -9.84 -16.22
C LEU A 194 -10.45 -10.55 -17.58
N ARG A 195 -10.11 -9.84 -18.66
CA ARG A 195 -9.99 -10.41 -20.00
C ARG A 195 -8.87 -11.47 -20.07
N GLU A 196 -7.73 -11.18 -19.51
CA GLU A 196 -6.61 -12.14 -19.39
C GLU A 196 -7.05 -13.45 -18.71
N GLY A 197 -7.74 -13.33 -17.57
CA GLY A 197 -8.20 -14.48 -16.80
C GLY A 197 -9.36 -15.26 -17.43
N LEU A 198 -10.21 -14.62 -18.23
CA LEU A 198 -11.31 -15.25 -18.98
C LEU A 198 -10.83 -15.89 -20.29
N GLY A 199 -9.68 -15.44 -20.83
CA GLY A 199 -9.14 -15.91 -22.09
C GLY A 199 -10.13 -15.76 -23.25
N ASP A 200 -10.24 -16.76 -24.11
CA ASP A 200 -11.10 -16.76 -25.30
C ASP A 200 -12.61 -16.56 -24.99
N LYS A 201 -13.00 -16.69 -23.72
CA LYS A 201 -14.40 -16.46 -23.30
C LYS A 201 -14.72 -14.99 -23.04
N ALA A 202 -13.71 -14.12 -22.94
CA ALA A 202 -13.86 -12.74 -22.51
C ALA A 202 -14.90 -11.96 -23.33
N ASP A 203 -14.79 -11.99 -24.67
CA ASP A 203 -15.70 -11.23 -25.55
C ASP A 203 -17.15 -11.74 -25.52
N LYS A 204 -17.35 -13.01 -25.19
CA LYS A 204 -18.68 -13.58 -25.05
C LYS A 204 -19.28 -13.32 -23.65
N MET A 205 -18.45 -13.30 -22.62
CA MET A 205 -18.92 -13.18 -21.23
C MET A 205 -19.06 -11.72 -20.79
N ILE A 206 -18.18 -10.80 -21.22
CA ILE A 206 -18.27 -9.38 -20.87
C ILE A 206 -19.25 -8.72 -21.83
N VAL A 207 -20.48 -8.52 -21.36
CA VAL A 207 -21.60 -8.01 -22.19
C VAL A 207 -21.79 -6.50 -22.12
N ALA A 208 -21.28 -5.85 -21.06
CA ALA A 208 -21.38 -4.40 -20.90
C ALA A 208 -20.24 -3.84 -20.05
N THR A 209 -19.79 -2.65 -20.41
CA THR A 209 -18.83 -1.87 -19.61
C THR A 209 -19.28 -0.43 -19.53
N GLN A 210 -19.15 0.20 -18.36
CA GLN A 210 -19.39 1.62 -18.13
C GLN A 210 -18.24 2.20 -17.31
N SER A 211 -17.80 3.38 -17.68
CA SER A 211 -16.80 4.10 -16.91
C SER A 211 -17.39 5.29 -16.15
N TYR A 212 -16.66 5.77 -15.16
CA TYR A 212 -16.95 7.03 -14.47
C TYR A 212 -15.68 7.85 -14.29
N GLU A 213 -15.84 9.16 -14.13
CA GLU A 213 -14.79 10.08 -13.75
C GLU A 213 -14.89 10.40 -12.25
N THR A 214 -13.77 10.68 -11.59
CA THR A 214 -13.77 11.06 -10.17
C THR A 214 -14.47 12.37 -9.87
N THR A 215 -14.72 13.17 -10.92
CA THR A 215 -15.49 14.42 -10.89
C THR A 215 -16.99 14.22 -11.08
N ASP A 216 -17.43 13.02 -11.44
CA ASP A 216 -18.85 12.74 -11.61
C ASP A 216 -19.61 12.92 -10.28
N PRO A 217 -20.80 13.47 -10.30
CA PRO A 217 -21.62 13.59 -9.09
C PRO A 217 -22.14 12.24 -8.61
N THR A 218 -22.50 11.35 -9.54
CA THR A 218 -23.11 10.03 -9.29
C THR A 218 -22.81 9.07 -10.43
N VAL A 219 -22.98 7.76 -10.16
CA VAL A 219 -22.85 6.66 -11.14
C VAL A 219 -24.17 5.95 -11.41
N ASP A 220 -25.29 6.56 -11.06
CA ASP A 220 -26.62 5.95 -11.14
C ASP A 220 -26.99 5.53 -12.57
N SER A 221 -26.71 6.38 -13.56
CA SER A 221 -26.99 6.08 -14.97
C SER A 221 -26.16 4.91 -15.50
N GLN A 222 -24.90 4.83 -15.09
CA GLN A 222 -24.02 3.74 -15.45
C GLN A 222 -24.57 2.41 -14.90
N VAL A 223 -24.98 2.37 -13.62
CA VAL A 223 -25.55 1.16 -13.00
C VAL A 223 -26.83 0.72 -13.72
N VAL A 224 -27.74 1.66 -14.05
CA VAL A 224 -28.98 1.34 -14.79
C VAL A 224 -28.65 0.76 -16.18
N SER A 225 -27.68 1.33 -16.88
CA SER A 225 -27.22 0.82 -18.19
C SER A 225 -26.64 -0.59 -18.09
N LEU A 226 -25.84 -0.85 -17.04
CA LEU A 226 -25.27 -2.17 -16.81
C LEU A 226 -26.33 -3.20 -16.47
N GLN A 227 -27.33 -2.85 -15.64
CA GLN A 227 -28.46 -3.71 -15.34
C GLN A 227 -29.26 -4.08 -16.60
N ALA A 228 -29.48 -3.10 -17.50
CA ALA A 228 -30.23 -3.30 -18.73
C ALA A 228 -29.54 -4.27 -19.71
N SER A 229 -28.25 -4.54 -19.56
CA SER A 229 -27.51 -5.54 -20.36
C SER A 229 -27.92 -6.99 -20.06
N GLY A 230 -28.65 -7.22 -18.97
CA GLY A 230 -29.02 -8.55 -18.51
C GLY A 230 -27.84 -9.33 -17.91
N ALA A 231 -26.82 -8.63 -17.43
CA ALA A 231 -25.69 -9.24 -16.75
C ALA A 231 -26.12 -9.82 -15.38
N ASP A 232 -25.53 -10.96 -15.02
CA ASP A 232 -25.74 -11.67 -13.75
C ASP A 232 -24.48 -11.62 -12.84
N VAL A 233 -23.39 -11.06 -13.35
CA VAL A 233 -22.19 -10.69 -12.59
C VAL A 233 -21.88 -9.21 -12.79
N LEU A 234 -21.59 -8.50 -11.72
CA LEU A 234 -21.11 -7.12 -11.74
C LEU A 234 -19.71 -7.04 -11.12
N LEU A 235 -18.73 -6.57 -11.85
CA LEU A 235 -17.44 -6.15 -11.32
C LEU A 235 -17.43 -4.63 -11.14
N THR A 236 -17.14 -4.16 -9.92
CA THR A 236 -17.02 -2.74 -9.58
C THR A 236 -15.56 -2.42 -9.23
N ALA A 237 -14.87 -1.72 -10.12
CA ALA A 237 -13.53 -1.15 -9.91
C ALA A 237 -13.65 0.35 -9.63
N ALA A 238 -13.94 0.70 -8.38
CA ALA A 238 -14.27 2.06 -7.97
C ALA A 238 -13.64 2.42 -6.62
N ILE A 239 -13.34 3.71 -6.40
CA ILE A 239 -12.94 4.23 -5.09
C ILE A 239 -14.16 4.28 -4.14
N PRO A 240 -13.98 4.34 -2.79
CA PRO A 240 -15.05 4.12 -1.80
C PRO A 240 -16.33 4.94 -2.02
N LYS A 241 -16.21 6.23 -2.38
CA LYS A 241 -17.37 7.10 -2.65
C LYS A 241 -18.28 6.49 -3.73
N PHE A 242 -17.69 6.08 -4.85
CA PHE A 242 -18.45 5.56 -5.99
C PHE A 242 -18.85 4.11 -5.79
N ALA A 243 -18.02 3.29 -5.12
CA ALA A 243 -18.39 1.95 -4.72
C ALA A 243 -19.67 1.95 -3.86
N ALA A 244 -19.74 2.85 -2.87
CA ALA A 244 -20.95 3.02 -2.05
C ALA A 244 -22.18 3.44 -2.87
N GLN A 245 -22.01 4.28 -3.87
CA GLN A 245 -23.12 4.66 -4.77
C GLN A 245 -23.58 3.47 -5.61
N VAL A 246 -22.66 2.70 -6.19
CA VAL A 246 -22.97 1.48 -6.96
C VAL A 246 -23.76 0.51 -6.11
N ILE A 247 -23.28 0.18 -4.90
CA ILE A 247 -23.92 -0.76 -4.00
C ILE A 247 -25.37 -0.34 -3.69
N ARG A 248 -25.56 0.94 -3.32
CA ARG A 248 -26.92 1.48 -3.08
C ARG A 248 -27.79 1.35 -4.30
N LYS A 249 -27.30 1.76 -5.47
CA LYS A 249 -28.09 1.76 -6.70
C LYS A 249 -28.45 0.36 -7.15
N VAL A 250 -27.54 -0.60 -7.06
CA VAL A 250 -27.81 -2.02 -7.34
C VAL A 250 -28.94 -2.54 -6.46
N TYR A 251 -28.88 -2.25 -5.16
CA TYR A 251 -29.91 -2.64 -4.21
C TYR A 251 -31.26 -1.97 -4.52
N ASP A 252 -31.26 -0.66 -4.71
CA ASP A 252 -32.49 0.16 -4.90
C ASP A 252 -33.23 -0.19 -6.22
N THR A 253 -32.50 -0.66 -7.25
CA THR A 253 -33.10 -1.13 -8.52
C THR A 253 -33.60 -2.56 -8.46
N GLY A 254 -33.34 -3.28 -7.36
CA GLY A 254 -33.67 -4.69 -7.21
C GLY A 254 -32.80 -5.63 -8.06
N TRP A 255 -31.72 -5.12 -8.66
CA TRP A 255 -30.76 -5.95 -9.40
C TRP A 255 -29.96 -6.84 -8.43
N LYS A 256 -29.82 -8.13 -8.76
CA LYS A 256 -29.19 -9.12 -7.89
C LYS A 256 -28.05 -9.86 -8.61
N PRO A 257 -27.03 -9.18 -9.06
CA PRO A 257 -25.87 -9.83 -9.66
C PRO A 257 -25.01 -10.49 -8.58
N THR A 258 -24.17 -11.46 -8.95
CA THR A 258 -22.97 -11.76 -8.16
C THR A 258 -22.07 -10.53 -8.25
N HIS A 259 -21.94 -9.79 -7.14
CA HIS A 259 -21.23 -8.50 -7.11
C HIS A 259 -19.79 -8.72 -6.65
N LEU A 260 -18.84 -8.44 -7.53
CA LEU A 260 -17.41 -8.45 -7.26
C LEU A 260 -16.93 -7.00 -7.05
N LEU A 261 -16.27 -6.72 -5.95
CA LEU A 261 -15.81 -5.38 -5.57
C LEU A 261 -14.29 -5.34 -5.48
N SER A 262 -13.67 -4.31 -6.06
CA SER A 262 -12.24 -4.08 -5.92
C SER A 262 -11.81 -3.94 -4.45
N ASN A 263 -10.67 -4.52 -4.09
CA ASN A 263 -10.18 -4.55 -2.71
C ASN A 263 -9.93 -3.17 -2.10
N VAL A 264 -9.64 -2.19 -2.92
CA VAL A 264 -9.42 -0.80 -2.47
C VAL A 264 -10.67 -0.15 -1.89
N SER A 265 -11.83 -0.78 -2.03
CA SER A 265 -13.12 -0.28 -1.51
C SER A 265 -13.80 -1.25 -0.53
N THR A 266 -13.04 -2.15 0.10
CA THR A 266 -13.59 -3.13 1.05
C THR A 266 -13.68 -2.63 2.48
N SER A 267 -13.06 -1.48 2.84
CA SER A 267 -13.16 -0.94 4.20
C SER A 267 -14.61 -0.82 4.65
N VAL A 268 -14.97 -1.56 5.72
CA VAL A 268 -16.32 -1.52 6.29
C VAL A 268 -16.70 -0.09 6.64
N LYS A 269 -15.79 0.66 7.27
CA LYS A 269 -16.04 2.06 7.66
C LYS A 269 -16.10 3.00 6.47
N ALA A 270 -15.16 2.87 5.52
CA ALA A 270 -14.98 3.88 4.46
C ALA A 270 -15.93 3.70 3.27
N ALA A 271 -16.38 2.46 3.00
CA ALA A 271 -17.21 2.15 1.83
C ALA A 271 -18.55 1.49 2.18
N LEU A 272 -18.55 0.40 2.99
CA LEU A 272 -19.74 -0.39 3.19
C LEU A 272 -20.76 0.26 4.13
N GLN A 273 -20.33 0.91 5.21
CA GLN A 273 -21.24 1.69 6.07
C GLN A 273 -21.92 2.83 5.31
N PRO A 274 -21.23 3.66 4.50
CA PRO A 274 -21.90 4.64 3.64
C PRO A 274 -22.83 4.03 2.59
N ALA A 275 -22.55 2.80 2.13
CA ALA A 275 -23.42 2.09 1.19
C ALA A 275 -24.69 1.57 1.84
N GLY A 276 -24.62 1.16 3.10
CA GLY A 276 -25.58 0.35 3.86
C GLY A 276 -25.04 -1.06 4.01
N LEU A 277 -24.82 -1.49 5.26
CA LEU A 277 -24.26 -2.82 5.52
C LEU A 277 -25.21 -3.94 5.03
N ASP A 278 -26.51 -3.75 5.22
CA ASP A 278 -27.57 -4.63 4.73
C ASP A 278 -27.58 -4.76 3.19
N LYS A 279 -27.27 -3.66 2.50
CA LYS A 279 -27.19 -3.60 1.03
C LYS A 279 -25.91 -4.24 0.48
N SER A 280 -24.93 -4.43 1.34
CA SER A 280 -23.60 -4.95 0.98
C SER A 280 -23.47 -6.46 1.19
N ILE A 281 -24.48 -7.13 1.80
CA ILE A 281 -24.43 -8.56 2.09
C ILE A 281 -24.26 -9.36 0.80
N GLY A 282 -23.29 -10.28 0.83
CA GLY A 282 -23.03 -11.20 -0.27
C GLY A 282 -22.05 -10.67 -1.33
N ILE A 283 -21.60 -9.42 -1.21
CA ILE A 283 -20.52 -8.88 -2.07
C ILE A 283 -19.25 -9.71 -1.85
N ILE A 284 -18.55 -10.00 -2.94
CA ILE A 284 -17.32 -10.76 -2.95
C ILE A 284 -16.16 -9.81 -3.29
N SER A 285 -15.04 -10.00 -2.61
CA SER A 285 -13.78 -9.32 -2.92
C SER A 285 -12.61 -10.29 -2.78
N ALA A 286 -11.39 -9.76 -2.84
CA ALA A 286 -10.17 -10.50 -2.55
C ALA A 286 -9.29 -9.66 -1.62
N GLY A 287 -8.91 -10.24 -0.49
CA GLY A 287 -8.06 -9.60 0.52
C GLY A 287 -6.67 -10.22 0.57
N TYR A 288 -5.72 -9.47 1.12
CA TYR A 288 -4.37 -9.95 1.43
C TYR A 288 -3.97 -9.61 2.87
N GLY A 289 -4.75 -8.78 3.55
CA GLY A 289 -4.62 -8.43 4.97
C GLY A 289 -5.64 -9.17 5.84
N LYS A 290 -5.36 -9.25 7.14
CA LYS A 290 -6.31 -9.72 8.15
C LYS A 290 -7.45 -8.71 8.25
N GLU A 291 -8.68 -9.17 8.14
CA GLU A 291 -9.85 -8.32 8.31
C GLU A 291 -10.00 -7.90 9.77
N ILE A 292 -9.92 -6.60 10.01
CA ILE A 292 -9.88 -6.04 11.37
C ILE A 292 -11.22 -6.13 12.10
N THR A 293 -12.33 -6.30 11.38
CA THR A 293 -13.68 -6.48 11.95
C THR A 293 -14.03 -7.95 12.20
N ASP A 294 -13.23 -8.90 11.71
CA ASP A 294 -13.45 -10.33 11.90
C ASP A 294 -12.99 -10.78 13.31
N PRO A 295 -13.91 -11.29 14.16
CA PRO A 295 -13.60 -11.79 15.50
C PRO A 295 -12.49 -12.85 15.53
N LYS A 296 -12.31 -13.61 14.46
CA LYS A 296 -11.27 -14.62 14.31
C LYS A 296 -9.87 -14.02 14.52
N TRP A 297 -9.62 -12.83 13.98
CA TRP A 297 -8.31 -12.17 14.09
C TRP A 297 -8.17 -11.39 15.39
N GLN A 298 -9.25 -10.87 15.96
CA GLN A 298 -9.25 -10.01 17.15
C GLN A 298 -8.65 -10.70 18.40
N SER A 299 -8.67 -12.01 18.46
CA SER A 299 -8.05 -12.79 19.55
C SER A 299 -6.52 -12.96 19.38
N THR A 300 -5.97 -12.72 18.18
CA THR A 300 -4.57 -12.96 17.86
C THR A 300 -3.62 -11.94 18.48
N PRO A 301 -2.37 -12.34 18.81
CA PRO A 301 -1.37 -11.42 19.36
C PRO A 301 -1.11 -10.22 18.42
N GLU A 302 -1.03 -10.46 17.13
CA GLU A 302 -0.74 -9.43 16.11
C GLU A 302 -1.84 -8.36 16.04
N TYR A 303 -3.10 -8.77 16.12
CA TYR A 303 -4.21 -7.83 16.19
C TYR A 303 -4.17 -7.00 17.48
N LYS A 304 -3.89 -7.63 18.61
CA LYS A 304 -3.79 -6.94 19.91
C LYS A 304 -2.65 -5.91 19.91
N GLU A 305 -1.52 -6.25 19.28
CA GLU A 305 -0.39 -5.31 19.11
C GLU A 305 -0.80 -4.12 18.23
N TRP A 306 -1.43 -4.38 17.07
CA TRP A 306 -1.97 -3.35 16.20
C TRP A 306 -3.00 -2.47 16.92
N LEU A 307 -3.93 -3.06 17.68
CA LEU A 307 -4.94 -2.33 18.43
C LEU A 307 -4.33 -1.44 19.52
N ALA A 308 -3.34 -1.94 20.25
CA ALA A 308 -2.61 -1.17 21.26
C ALA A 308 -1.88 0.03 20.61
N TRP A 309 -1.27 -0.18 19.44
CA TRP A 309 -0.69 0.90 18.65
C TRP A 309 -1.75 1.92 18.21
N MET A 310 -2.88 1.48 17.69
CA MET A 310 -4.00 2.37 17.32
C MET A 310 -4.42 3.25 18.50
N GLN A 311 -4.65 2.64 19.67
CA GLN A 311 -5.09 3.34 20.88
C GLN A 311 -4.07 4.38 21.36
N LYS A 312 -2.78 4.09 21.25
CA LYS A 312 -1.72 4.96 21.75
C LYS A 312 -1.33 6.06 20.75
N TYR A 313 -1.15 5.71 19.47
CA TYR A 313 -0.55 6.60 18.47
C TYR A 313 -1.54 7.15 17.45
N ASN A 314 -2.69 6.46 17.23
CA ASN A 314 -3.75 6.91 16.32
C ASN A 314 -5.14 6.90 17.00
N PRO A 315 -5.31 7.52 18.17
CA PRO A 315 -6.55 7.43 18.97
C PRO A 315 -7.78 8.03 18.28
N GLN A 316 -7.59 8.87 17.26
CA GLN A 316 -8.67 9.42 16.45
C GLN A 316 -9.03 8.53 15.25
N GLY A 317 -8.23 7.52 14.96
CA GLY A 317 -8.49 6.55 13.88
C GLY A 317 -9.63 5.60 14.25
N ASN A 318 -10.52 5.34 13.29
CA ASN A 318 -11.58 4.36 13.50
C ASN A 318 -11.03 2.94 13.35
N ILE A 319 -11.18 2.11 14.37
CA ILE A 319 -10.68 0.72 14.37
C ILE A 319 -11.36 -0.20 13.33
N ALA A 320 -12.52 0.19 12.78
CA ALA A 320 -13.20 -0.54 11.71
C ALA A 320 -12.81 -0.04 10.30
N ASP A 321 -11.83 0.88 10.21
CA ASP A 321 -11.32 1.35 8.94
C ASP A 321 -10.02 0.59 8.57
N ALA A 322 -10.13 -0.33 7.61
CA ALA A 322 -9.01 -1.15 7.14
C ALA A 322 -7.83 -0.33 6.59
N ASN A 323 -8.07 0.93 6.21
CA ASN A 323 -7.01 1.85 5.78
C ASN A 323 -5.95 2.08 6.88
N ASN A 324 -6.33 1.98 8.16
CA ASN A 324 -5.36 2.07 9.27
C ASN A 324 -4.41 0.86 9.31
N ALA A 325 -4.93 -0.35 9.07
CA ALA A 325 -4.10 -1.56 9.01
C ALA A 325 -3.20 -1.56 7.77
N TYR A 326 -3.69 -1.02 6.65
CA TYR A 326 -2.88 -0.81 5.45
C TYR A 326 -1.70 0.14 5.72
N GLY A 327 -1.97 1.35 6.24
CA GLY A 327 -0.93 2.33 6.59
C GLY A 327 0.10 1.79 7.59
N TYR A 328 -0.35 0.99 8.57
CA TYR A 328 0.53 0.30 9.52
C TYR A 328 1.47 -0.69 8.80
N GLY A 329 0.95 -1.54 7.92
CA GLY A 329 1.73 -2.58 7.22
C GLY A 329 2.72 -2.01 6.22
N VAL A 330 2.31 -1.02 5.40
CA VAL A 330 3.21 -0.40 4.42
C VAL A 330 4.33 0.38 5.10
N SER A 331 4.04 1.03 6.24
CA SER A 331 5.05 1.73 7.05
C SER A 331 6.08 0.75 7.62
N GLN A 332 5.66 -0.44 8.09
CA GLN A 332 6.58 -1.49 8.53
C GLN A 332 7.53 -1.91 7.42
N THR A 333 7.04 -2.01 6.19
CA THR A 333 7.86 -2.34 5.02
C THR A 333 8.93 -1.29 4.77
N LEU A 334 8.57 0.01 4.79
CA LEU A 334 9.54 1.08 4.62
C LEU A 334 10.59 1.08 5.75
N ILE A 335 10.19 0.88 7.00
CA ILE A 335 11.13 0.81 8.13
C ILE A 335 12.10 -0.34 7.96
N ALA A 336 11.67 -1.50 7.46
CA ALA A 336 12.56 -2.61 7.17
C ALA A 336 13.63 -2.23 6.13
N VAL A 337 13.23 -1.55 5.05
CA VAL A 337 14.13 -1.03 4.00
C VAL A 337 15.14 -0.03 4.58
N LEU A 338 14.65 0.97 5.33
CA LEU A 338 15.53 2.00 5.90
C LEU A 338 16.51 1.42 6.95
N LYS A 339 16.08 0.43 7.73
CA LYS A 339 16.99 -0.30 8.65
C LYS A 339 18.09 -1.04 7.89
N ALA A 340 17.75 -1.67 6.76
CA ALA A 340 18.70 -2.39 5.92
C ALA A 340 19.70 -1.44 5.21
N CYS A 341 19.35 -0.16 5.02
CA CYS A 341 20.27 0.83 4.48
C CYS A 341 21.46 1.13 5.43
N GLY A 342 21.32 0.91 6.74
CA GLY A 342 22.38 1.18 7.71
C GLY A 342 22.82 2.66 7.68
N ASN A 343 24.13 2.87 7.49
CA ASN A 343 24.72 4.21 7.37
C ASN A 343 24.80 4.72 5.92
N ASN A 344 24.28 3.97 4.94
CA ASN A 344 24.21 4.39 3.55
C ASN A 344 22.76 4.73 3.17
N LEU A 345 22.37 5.99 3.37
CA LEU A 345 21.05 6.53 3.03
C LEU A 345 21.15 7.37 1.75
N THR A 346 21.81 6.83 0.71
CA THR A 346 21.69 7.34 -0.65
C THR A 346 20.42 6.82 -1.32
N ARG A 347 19.86 7.56 -2.27
CA ARG A 347 18.66 7.16 -3.01
C ARG A 347 18.87 5.83 -3.75
N GLU A 348 20.06 5.61 -4.30
CA GLU A 348 20.43 4.36 -4.96
C GLU A 348 20.41 3.18 -4.01
N ASN A 349 20.95 3.33 -2.80
CA ASN A 349 20.93 2.25 -1.82
C ASN A 349 19.54 2.00 -1.28
N VAL A 350 18.72 3.03 -1.11
CA VAL A 350 17.30 2.86 -0.72
C VAL A 350 16.56 2.01 -1.76
N MET A 351 16.70 2.30 -3.06
CA MET A 351 16.11 1.48 -4.12
C MET A 351 16.67 0.04 -4.12
N LYS A 352 17.97 -0.12 -3.93
CA LYS A 352 18.62 -1.43 -3.84
C LYS A 352 18.04 -2.27 -2.69
N GLN A 353 17.88 -1.68 -1.51
CA GLN A 353 17.30 -2.38 -0.35
C GLN A 353 15.82 -2.67 -0.57
N ALA A 354 15.06 -1.73 -1.14
CA ALA A 354 13.65 -1.95 -1.51
C ALA A 354 13.49 -3.08 -2.54
N ALA A 355 14.45 -3.25 -3.46
CA ALA A 355 14.48 -4.33 -4.44
C ALA A 355 15.15 -5.64 -3.91
N SER A 356 15.33 -5.77 -2.61
CA SER A 356 16.00 -6.91 -1.99
C SER A 356 15.25 -7.44 -0.76
N ILE A 357 13.95 -7.22 -0.71
CA ILE A 357 13.11 -7.73 0.38
C ILE A 357 12.85 -9.21 0.15
N HIS A 358 13.11 -10.05 1.15
CA HIS A 358 12.88 -11.50 1.08
C HIS A 358 11.97 -11.94 2.23
N ASP A 359 10.82 -12.48 1.88
CA ASP A 359 9.84 -13.11 2.79
C ASP A 359 9.54 -12.29 4.07
N LEU A 360 9.47 -10.97 3.92
CA LEU A 360 9.14 -10.09 5.04
C LEU A 360 7.71 -10.38 5.49
N LYS A 361 7.58 -10.89 6.70
CA LYS A 361 6.31 -11.16 7.36
C LYS A 361 5.81 -9.91 8.04
N LEU A 362 4.59 -9.50 7.71
CA LEU A 362 3.92 -8.39 8.38
C LEU A 362 2.76 -8.92 9.22
N PRO A 363 2.59 -8.44 10.47
CA PRO A 363 1.60 -8.97 11.42
C PRO A 363 0.17 -8.96 10.88
N MET A 364 -0.18 -7.94 10.09
CA MET A 364 -1.53 -7.75 9.57
C MET A 364 -1.75 -8.32 8.16
N LEU A 365 -0.78 -9.01 7.55
CA LEU A 365 -1.01 -9.80 6.35
C LEU A 365 -1.65 -11.16 6.70
N LEU A 366 -2.36 -11.74 5.75
CA LEU A 366 -2.91 -13.09 5.89
C LEU A 366 -1.78 -14.13 6.02
N PRO A 367 -1.98 -15.20 6.79
CA PRO A 367 -1.00 -16.28 6.90
C PRO A 367 -0.60 -16.82 5.52
N GLY A 368 0.70 -16.95 5.29
CA GLY A 368 1.28 -17.42 4.04
C GLY A 368 1.52 -16.32 3.00
N ILE A 369 1.09 -15.08 3.25
CA ILE A 369 1.40 -13.92 2.42
C ILE A 369 2.59 -13.17 3.02
N THR A 370 3.60 -12.89 2.20
CA THR A 370 4.81 -12.15 2.57
C THR A 370 5.10 -11.06 1.56
N VAL A 371 5.93 -10.09 1.94
CA VAL A 371 6.44 -9.06 1.04
C VAL A 371 7.79 -9.54 0.51
N SER A 372 7.91 -9.65 -0.82
CA SER A 372 9.16 -10.05 -1.48
C SER A 372 9.35 -9.29 -2.78
N THR A 373 10.57 -8.81 -3.01
CA THR A 373 10.97 -8.09 -4.23
C THR A 373 12.29 -8.60 -4.76
N SER A 374 12.62 -8.25 -5.99
CA SER A 374 13.93 -8.49 -6.57
C SER A 374 14.30 -7.38 -7.56
N ALA A 375 15.52 -7.38 -8.05
CA ALA A 375 15.97 -6.41 -9.05
C ALA A 375 15.16 -6.46 -10.37
N THR A 376 14.44 -7.55 -10.61
CA THR A 376 13.62 -7.76 -11.82
C THR A 376 12.12 -7.85 -11.51
N ASP A 377 11.71 -7.70 -10.26
CA ASP A 377 10.34 -7.86 -9.81
C ASP A 377 10.00 -6.85 -8.69
N PHE A 378 9.29 -5.80 -9.05
CA PHE A 378 8.86 -4.72 -8.16
C PHE A 378 7.40 -4.89 -7.68
N ALA A 379 6.86 -6.13 -7.73
CA ALA A 379 5.55 -6.48 -7.19
C ALA A 379 5.70 -7.15 -5.80
N PRO A 380 5.63 -6.40 -4.69
CA PRO A 380 5.95 -6.94 -3.37
C PRO A 380 4.97 -7.99 -2.87
N ILE A 381 3.67 -7.83 -3.14
CA ILE A 381 2.60 -8.76 -2.75
C ILE A 381 1.88 -9.25 -4.00
N LYS A 382 1.79 -10.57 -4.17
CA LYS A 382 1.23 -11.21 -5.38
C LYS A 382 0.14 -12.23 -5.08
N GLN A 383 -0.25 -12.34 -3.84
CA GLN A 383 -1.17 -13.34 -3.35
C GLN A 383 -2.36 -12.68 -2.68
N MET A 384 -3.54 -13.26 -2.89
CA MET A 384 -4.79 -12.82 -2.28
C MET A 384 -5.65 -14.03 -1.94
N GLN A 385 -6.63 -13.84 -1.07
CA GLN A 385 -7.67 -14.81 -0.76
C GLN A 385 -9.04 -14.19 -1.01
N LEU A 386 -9.97 -14.94 -1.57
CA LEU A 386 -11.35 -14.47 -1.74
C LEU A 386 -12.02 -14.26 -0.38
N GLU A 387 -12.87 -13.24 -0.33
CA GLU A 387 -13.63 -12.87 0.84
C GLU A 387 -15.07 -12.51 0.44
N LYS A 388 -16.02 -12.69 1.35
CA LYS A 388 -17.44 -12.39 1.17
C LYS A 388 -17.97 -11.63 2.37
N PHE A 389 -18.68 -10.54 2.12
CA PHE A 389 -19.25 -9.73 3.19
C PHE A 389 -20.55 -10.38 3.73
N ASP A 390 -20.62 -10.62 5.04
CA ASP A 390 -21.75 -11.26 5.72
C ASP A 390 -22.81 -10.29 6.26
N GLY A 391 -22.52 -8.97 6.20
CA GLY A 391 -23.33 -7.90 6.80
C GLY A 391 -22.66 -7.23 7.99
N THR A 392 -21.58 -7.82 8.50
CA THR A 392 -20.82 -7.33 9.66
C THR A 392 -19.33 -7.25 9.36
N THR A 393 -18.79 -8.29 8.74
CA THR A 393 -17.37 -8.46 8.44
C THR A 393 -17.16 -9.19 7.10
N TRP A 394 -15.90 -9.24 6.65
CA TRP A 394 -15.50 -10.04 5.51
C TRP A 394 -15.05 -11.43 5.98
N GLU A 395 -15.72 -12.47 5.51
CA GLU A 395 -15.34 -13.85 5.75
C GLU A 395 -14.46 -14.36 4.61
N MET A 396 -13.23 -14.76 4.93
CA MET A 396 -12.33 -15.39 3.96
C MET A 396 -12.82 -16.77 3.56
N PHE A 397 -12.77 -17.08 2.26
CA PHE A 397 -13.10 -18.41 1.74
C PHE A 397 -12.13 -18.86 0.64
N GLY A 398 -12.08 -20.17 0.41
CA GLY A 398 -11.12 -20.75 -0.54
C GLY A 398 -9.66 -20.63 -0.09
N PRO A 399 -8.70 -21.06 -0.91
CA PRO A 399 -7.28 -20.95 -0.61
C PRO A 399 -6.73 -19.57 -0.91
N VAL A 400 -5.55 -19.26 -0.38
CA VAL A 400 -4.71 -18.16 -0.87
C VAL A 400 -4.29 -18.48 -2.31
N ILE A 401 -4.52 -17.54 -3.22
CA ILE A 401 -4.29 -17.70 -4.66
C ILE A 401 -3.14 -16.77 -5.07
N SER A 402 -2.14 -17.32 -5.77
CA SER A 402 -1.17 -16.52 -6.48
C SER A 402 -1.76 -16.05 -7.80
N GLY A 403 -1.71 -14.77 -8.05
CA GLY A 403 -2.17 -14.18 -9.32
C GLY A 403 -1.10 -14.07 -10.39
N ALA A 404 0.05 -14.75 -10.21
CA ALA A 404 1.03 -14.87 -11.28
C ALA A 404 0.35 -15.46 -12.53
N ALA A 405 0.65 -14.88 -13.69
CA ALA A 405 0.22 -15.48 -14.96
C ALA A 405 0.76 -16.91 -15.04
N SER A 406 -0.14 -17.88 -15.20
CA SER A 406 0.20 -19.29 -15.43
C SER A 406 0.85 -19.44 -16.79
#